data_d73dd66424dfd13fa472c6d5090bfe25
#
_entry.id   d73dd66424dfd13fa472c6d5090bfe25
#
_cell.length_a   1.000
_cell.length_b   1.000
_cell.length_c   1.000
_cell.angle_alpha   90.00
_cell.angle_beta   90.00
_cell.angle_gamma   90.00
#
_symmetry.space_group_name_H-M   'P 1'
#
loop_
_entity.id
_entity.type
_entity.pdbx_description
1 polymer ?
#
loop_
_entity_poly.entity_id
_entity_poly.type
_entity_poly.pdbx_seq_one_letter_code
_entity_poly.pdbx_strand_id
1 'polypeptide(L)'
;MTDIYSLLLIIQDVLKRLKKSKLNKTLMNYKKLGNTDLNVSTICLGTMTWGEQNTQEEGFEQMDFALDQGVNFWDTAEIYSIPMREETYGETERIIGNWFQKSNKRKEIILATKVCGNTSNKYIRGGGYNFGRKKITEALEESLKRLKTDYIDLYQLHWPERNTNFFGMHGYEHDERDNDWTPFEEILESLNKFINEGKIRYIGLSNETAWGLSKFLELSKLKKLPKMMSVQNPYNLLNRSYEVGLAEISVREQSGLLAYSPLAFGYLSGKYRNNNLPEKSRMKLFKDFTRYKNENGQRAIEEYYKISKKFNIDFTQMSLKFCEIQPFITSVIIGATTMEQLKTNIESVNVSLTSEIINEINKIQKKYPNPCP
;
A
#
# COMPACT_ATOMS: atom_id res chain seq x y z
N MET A 1 35.47 -8.38 43.56
CA MET A 1 35.90 -7.37 42.56
C MET A 1 35.54 -7.72 41.11
N THR A 2 35.28 -8.96 40.81
CA THR A 2 34.95 -9.46 39.45
C THR A 2 33.52 -9.09 38.95
N ASP A 3 32.58 -8.83 39.86
CA ASP A 3 31.17 -8.56 39.51
C ASP A 3 30.90 -7.13 39.02
N ILE A 4 31.60 -6.15 39.54
CA ILE A 4 31.40 -4.73 39.17
C ILE A 4 31.95 -4.43 37.77
N TYR A 5 33.03 -5.12 37.36
CA TYR A 5 33.60 -4.94 36.01
C TYR A 5 32.71 -5.54 34.94
N SER A 6 32.06 -6.68 35.20
CA SER A 6 31.10 -7.32 34.31
C SER A 6 29.84 -6.47 34.16
N LEU A 7 29.37 -5.86 35.25
CA LEU A 7 28.21 -4.97 35.21
C LEU A 7 28.48 -3.68 34.42
N LEU A 8 29.69 -3.11 34.56
CA LEU A 8 30.13 -1.93 33.80
C LEU A 8 30.23 -2.22 32.28
N LEU A 9 30.71 -3.39 31.89
CA LEU A 9 30.78 -3.82 30.48
C LEU A 9 29.39 -4.01 29.89
N ILE A 10 28.45 -4.59 30.63
CA ILE A 10 27.05 -4.75 30.22
C ILE A 10 26.39 -3.36 30.06
N ILE A 11 26.59 -2.47 31.01
CA ILE A 11 26.06 -1.09 30.95
C ILE A 11 26.67 -0.33 29.76
N GLN A 12 27.97 -0.45 29.51
CA GLN A 12 28.60 0.15 28.33
C GLN A 12 28.08 -0.41 27.01
N ASP A 13 27.83 -1.70 26.93
CA ASP A 13 27.28 -2.32 25.73
C ASP A 13 25.80 -1.88 25.52
N VAL A 14 25.01 -1.84 26.58
CA VAL A 14 23.65 -1.30 26.56
C VAL A 14 23.62 0.18 26.16
N LEU A 15 24.53 1.00 26.72
CA LEU A 15 24.66 2.40 26.35
C LEU A 15 25.16 2.62 24.91
N LYS A 16 26.05 1.75 24.42
CA LYS A 16 26.46 1.74 23.01
C LYS A 16 25.31 1.34 22.08
N ARG A 17 24.52 0.33 22.47
CA ARG A 17 23.32 -0.08 21.72
C ARG A 17 22.26 1.03 21.72
N LEU A 18 22.01 1.68 22.86
CA LEU A 18 21.09 2.81 22.98
C LEU A 18 21.57 4.06 22.21
N LYS A 19 22.88 4.36 22.21
CA LYS A 19 23.45 5.42 21.37
C LYS A 19 23.36 5.09 19.88
N LYS A 20 23.62 3.83 19.48
CA LYS A 20 23.51 3.37 18.09
C LYS A 20 22.05 3.37 17.62
N SER A 21 21.08 3.04 18.49
CA SER A 21 19.64 3.15 18.18
C SER A 21 19.15 4.58 18.07
N LYS A 22 19.68 5.52 18.89
CA LYS A 22 19.35 6.96 18.80
C LYS A 22 19.97 7.65 17.58
N LEU A 23 21.11 7.17 17.05
CA LEU A 23 21.75 7.77 15.88
C LEU A 23 21.12 7.38 14.55
N ASN A 24 20.27 6.34 14.52
CA ASN A 24 19.64 5.82 13.29
C ASN A 24 18.11 5.91 13.32
N LYS A 25 17.52 6.80 14.10
CA LYS A 25 16.08 7.00 14.03
C LYS A 25 15.75 7.75 12.74
N THR A 26 15.08 7.08 11.83
CA THR A 26 14.56 7.67 10.58
C THR A 26 13.67 8.86 10.92
N LEU A 27 13.93 10.02 10.32
CA LEU A 27 13.06 11.18 10.48
C LEU A 27 11.85 11.00 9.56
N MET A 28 10.84 10.27 10.03
CA MET A 28 9.62 10.00 9.27
C MET A 28 8.86 11.30 8.99
N ASN A 29 8.46 11.49 7.73
CA ASN A 29 7.57 12.58 7.34
C ASN A 29 6.11 12.14 7.43
N TYR A 30 5.22 13.11 7.68
CA TYR A 30 3.77 12.86 7.76
C TYR A 30 3.01 13.80 6.85
N LYS A 31 1.90 13.30 6.28
CA LYS A 31 0.95 14.08 5.48
C LYS A 31 -0.46 13.84 5.98
N LYS A 32 -1.35 14.78 5.77
CA LYS A 32 -2.79 14.57 6.03
C LYS A 32 -3.37 13.60 5.02
N LEU A 33 -4.20 12.67 5.48
CA LEU A 33 -5.01 11.81 4.63
C LEU A 33 -6.22 12.61 4.12
N GLY A 34 -6.13 13.14 2.91
CA GLY A 34 -7.15 14.06 2.40
C GLY A 34 -7.34 15.28 3.30
N ASN A 35 -8.60 15.69 3.52
CA ASN A 35 -8.95 16.78 4.44
C ASN A 35 -9.39 16.26 5.83
N THR A 36 -8.85 15.12 6.26
CA THR A 36 -9.16 14.51 7.57
C THR A 36 -8.25 15.04 8.68
N ASP A 37 -8.50 14.59 9.92
CA ASP A 37 -7.61 14.81 11.09
C ASP A 37 -6.44 13.82 11.14
N LEU A 38 -6.40 12.81 10.26
CA LEU A 38 -5.37 11.78 10.26
C LEU A 38 -4.05 12.27 9.64
N ASN A 39 -2.98 12.23 10.42
CA ASN A 39 -1.61 12.45 9.95
C ASN A 39 -0.93 11.10 9.75
N VAL A 40 -0.81 10.66 8.50
CA VAL A 40 -0.21 9.38 8.12
C VAL A 40 1.25 9.55 7.75
N SER A 41 2.08 8.56 8.09
CA SER A 41 3.47 8.52 7.63
C SER A 41 3.53 8.44 6.10
N THR A 42 4.53 9.10 5.48
CA THR A 42 4.71 9.09 4.01
C THR A 42 5.09 7.71 3.47
N ILE A 43 5.52 6.80 4.35
CA ILE A 43 5.65 5.37 4.11
C ILE A 43 4.51 4.65 4.84
N CYS A 44 3.81 3.77 4.14
CA CYS A 44 2.77 2.90 4.68
C CYS A 44 3.26 1.45 4.70
N LEU A 45 3.05 0.75 5.82
CA LEU A 45 3.38 -0.67 5.93
C LEU A 45 2.32 -1.52 5.23
N GLY A 46 2.64 -2.07 4.06
CA GLY A 46 1.82 -3.04 3.35
C GLY A 46 2.08 -4.45 3.87
N THR A 47 1.01 -5.21 4.06
CA THR A 47 1.02 -6.45 4.87
C THR A 47 0.67 -7.72 4.09
N MET A 48 0.47 -7.64 2.78
CA MET A 48 -0.10 -8.70 1.94
C MET A 48 0.69 -10.03 1.89
N THR A 49 1.90 -10.07 2.44
CA THR A 49 2.76 -11.27 2.45
C THR A 49 2.63 -12.10 3.73
N TRP A 50 2.00 -11.55 4.79
CA TRP A 50 1.89 -12.22 6.08
C TRP A 50 0.78 -13.27 6.07
N GLY A 51 1.14 -14.48 6.43
CA GLY A 51 0.28 -15.66 6.34
C GLY A 51 0.49 -16.50 5.08
N GLU A 52 1.38 -16.06 4.16
CA GLU A 52 1.79 -16.81 2.97
C GLU A 52 3.33 -16.87 2.86
N GLN A 53 4.01 -15.75 2.57
CA GLN A 53 5.46 -15.69 2.47
C GLN A 53 6.15 -15.45 3.83
N ASN A 54 5.45 -14.83 4.76
CA ASN A 54 5.95 -14.53 6.10
C ASN A 54 5.05 -15.16 7.16
N THR A 55 5.66 -15.60 8.25
CA THR A 55 4.95 -16.10 9.42
C THR A 55 4.36 -14.97 10.26
N GLN A 56 3.53 -15.31 11.25
CA GLN A 56 3.02 -14.34 12.21
C GLN A 56 4.15 -13.65 13.00
N GLU A 57 5.16 -14.41 13.42
CA GLU A 57 6.30 -13.90 14.19
C GLU A 57 7.11 -12.89 13.38
N GLU A 58 7.38 -13.19 12.11
CA GLU A 58 8.04 -12.28 11.18
C GLU A 58 7.19 -11.02 10.95
N GLY A 59 5.85 -11.16 10.85
CA GLY A 59 4.92 -10.04 10.79
C GLY A 59 4.99 -9.16 12.04
N PHE A 60 5.08 -9.76 13.22
CA PHE A 60 5.22 -9.02 14.49
C PHE A 60 6.53 -8.22 14.54
N GLU A 61 7.65 -8.83 14.14
CA GLU A 61 8.94 -8.15 14.06
C GLU A 61 8.89 -6.95 13.11
N GLN A 62 8.23 -7.10 11.95
CA GLN A 62 8.06 -6.03 10.98
C GLN A 62 7.18 -4.90 11.54
N MET A 63 6.06 -5.21 12.24
CA MET A 63 5.17 -4.24 12.86
C MET A 63 5.87 -3.44 13.96
N ASP A 64 6.58 -4.13 14.87
CA ASP A 64 7.33 -3.49 15.95
C ASP A 64 8.41 -2.56 15.38
N PHE A 65 9.20 -3.03 14.43
CA PHE A 65 10.24 -2.22 13.81
C PHE A 65 9.66 -1.01 13.05
N ALA A 66 8.62 -1.21 12.24
CA ALA A 66 8.01 -0.12 11.48
C ALA A 66 7.46 0.98 12.40
N LEU A 67 6.76 0.61 13.46
CA LEU A 67 6.26 1.55 14.46
C LEU A 67 7.40 2.30 15.16
N ASP A 68 8.47 1.62 15.56
CA ASP A 68 9.65 2.25 16.18
C ASP A 68 10.35 3.26 15.25
N GLN A 69 10.25 3.06 13.92
CA GLN A 69 10.72 4.00 12.90
C GLN A 69 9.70 5.11 12.56
N GLY A 70 8.55 5.16 13.25
CA GLY A 70 7.53 6.18 13.07
C GLY A 70 6.54 5.89 11.93
N VAL A 71 6.51 4.68 11.38
CA VAL A 71 5.51 4.25 10.40
C VAL A 71 4.21 3.92 11.13
N ASN A 72 3.30 4.88 11.19
CA ASN A 72 2.02 4.76 11.88
C ASN A 72 0.86 4.36 10.97
N PHE A 73 1.05 4.25 9.67
CA PHE A 73 0.03 3.92 8.69
C PHE A 73 0.25 2.51 8.14
N TRP A 74 -0.74 1.62 8.33
CA TRP A 74 -0.67 0.22 7.92
C TRP A 74 -1.83 -0.13 7.02
N ASP A 75 -1.55 -0.89 5.94
CA ASP A 75 -2.52 -1.28 4.94
C ASP A 75 -2.66 -2.80 4.84
N THR A 76 -3.87 -3.29 4.99
CA THR A 76 -4.26 -4.69 4.82
C THR A 76 -5.52 -4.82 3.94
N ALA A 77 -6.08 -6.01 3.81
CA ALA A 77 -7.36 -6.28 3.16
C ALA A 77 -7.95 -7.60 3.65
N GLU A 78 -9.29 -7.75 3.56
CA GLU A 78 -9.98 -9.00 3.92
C GLU A 78 -9.47 -10.21 3.12
N ILE A 79 -9.04 -9.99 1.86
CA ILE A 79 -8.59 -11.07 0.98
C ILE A 79 -7.13 -11.48 1.18
N TYR A 80 -6.36 -10.75 2.04
CA TYR A 80 -4.96 -11.07 2.24
C TYR A 80 -4.80 -12.27 3.18
N SER A 81 -3.82 -13.09 2.91
CA SER A 81 -2.58 -12.95 2.13
C SER A 81 -2.74 -13.17 0.62
N ILE A 82 -1.70 -12.80 -0.13
CA ILE A 82 -1.63 -12.96 -1.59
C ILE A 82 -0.49 -13.94 -1.96
N PRO A 83 -0.78 -14.89 -2.88
CA PRO A 83 -1.96 -15.07 -3.74
C PRO A 83 -3.22 -15.46 -2.96
N MET A 84 -4.39 -15.06 -3.52
CA MET A 84 -5.70 -15.34 -2.91
C MET A 84 -5.97 -16.85 -2.86
N ARG A 85 -6.22 -17.39 -1.66
CA ARG A 85 -6.59 -18.78 -1.41
C ARG A 85 -7.62 -18.85 -0.30
N GLU A 86 -8.47 -19.87 -0.32
CA GLU A 86 -9.49 -20.07 0.73
C GLU A 86 -8.84 -20.29 2.10
N GLU A 87 -7.75 -21.05 2.14
CA GLU A 87 -7.05 -21.44 3.37
C GLU A 87 -6.38 -20.24 4.07
N THR A 88 -5.96 -19.24 3.30
CA THR A 88 -5.26 -18.05 3.82
C THR A 88 -6.10 -16.78 3.80
N TYR A 89 -7.39 -16.88 3.45
CA TYR A 89 -8.33 -15.77 3.44
C TYR A 89 -8.45 -15.12 4.83
N GLY A 90 -8.16 -13.82 4.88
CA GLY A 90 -8.21 -13.01 6.10
C GLY A 90 -7.08 -13.27 7.10
N GLU A 91 -6.06 -14.08 6.74
CA GLU A 91 -4.97 -14.43 7.66
C GLU A 91 -4.13 -13.22 8.04
N THR A 92 -3.88 -12.31 7.12
CA THR A 92 -3.14 -11.08 7.41
C THR A 92 -3.87 -10.20 8.43
N GLU A 93 -5.19 -10.06 8.33
CA GLU A 93 -5.98 -9.35 9.34
C GLU A 93 -5.95 -10.05 10.71
N ARG A 94 -5.96 -11.40 10.74
CA ARG A 94 -5.81 -12.17 12.01
C ARG A 94 -4.45 -11.92 12.65
N ILE A 95 -3.38 -11.92 11.86
CA ILE A 95 -2.01 -11.63 12.36
C ILE A 95 -1.95 -10.21 12.95
N ILE A 96 -2.49 -9.21 12.27
CA ILE A 96 -2.54 -7.84 12.80
C ILE A 96 -3.38 -7.77 14.08
N GLY A 97 -4.55 -8.41 14.12
CA GLY A 97 -5.40 -8.46 15.30
C GLY A 97 -4.72 -9.13 16.50
N ASN A 98 -3.94 -10.20 16.26
CA ASN A 98 -3.15 -10.85 17.30
C ASN A 98 -2.06 -9.90 17.85
N TRP A 99 -1.42 -9.12 16.97
CA TRP A 99 -0.45 -8.11 17.40
C TRP A 99 -1.09 -6.99 18.21
N PHE A 100 -2.26 -6.47 17.82
CA PHE A 100 -2.99 -5.47 18.60
C PHE A 100 -3.31 -5.97 20.01
N GLN A 101 -3.77 -7.21 20.12
CA GLN A 101 -4.08 -7.83 21.41
C GLN A 101 -2.84 -8.00 22.30
N LYS A 102 -1.70 -8.40 21.69
CA LYS A 102 -0.42 -8.61 22.38
C LYS A 102 0.24 -7.29 22.81
N SER A 103 0.27 -6.31 21.90
CA SER A 103 1.01 -5.05 22.10
C SER A 103 0.22 -3.98 22.85
N ASN A 104 -1.11 -4.04 22.81
CA ASN A 104 -2.02 -2.99 23.28
C ASN A 104 -1.80 -1.61 22.61
N LYS A 105 -1.26 -1.59 21.36
CA LYS A 105 -0.88 -0.37 20.62
C LYS A 105 -1.84 0.00 19.49
N ARG A 106 -3.09 -0.51 19.49
CA ARG A 106 -4.07 -0.21 18.41
C ARG A 106 -4.21 1.29 18.14
N LYS A 107 -4.21 2.12 19.18
CA LYS A 107 -4.40 3.59 19.08
C LYS A 107 -3.21 4.32 18.48
N GLU A 108 -2.04 3.71 18.41
CA GLU A 108 -0.85 4.29 17.79
C GLU A 108 -0.85 4.11 16.26
N ILE A 109 -1.75 3.26 15.73
CA ILE A 109 -1.80 2.87 14.34
C ILE A 109 -3.04 3.44 13.65
N ILE A 110 -2.81 4.07 12.49
CA ILE A 110 -3.84 4.37 11.52
C ILE A 110 -3.95 3.16 10.60
N LEU A 111 -5.06 2.44 10.71
CA LEU A 111 -5.27 1.15 10.03
C LEU A 111 -6.19 1.31 8.84
N ALA A 112 -5.71 0.90 7.65
CA ALA A 112 -6.52 0.74 6.46
C ALA A 112 -6.78 -0.74 6.18
N THR A 113 -8.04 -1.09 5.88
CA THR A 113 -8.39 -2.39 5.29
C THR A 113 -9.35 -2.20 4.12
N LYS A 114 -9.70 -3.28 3.42
CA LYS A 114 -10.43 -3.20 2.17
C LYS A 114 -11.48 -4.32 2.06
N VAL A 115 -12.64 -3.96 1.49
CA VAL A 115 -13.64 -4.94 1.05
C VAL A 115 -13.38 -5.32 -0.40
N CYS A 116 -13.44 -6.61 -0.70
CA CYS A 116 -13.30 -7.18 -2.04
C CYS A 116 -14.41 -6.68 -2.98
N GLY A 117 -14.04 -6.32 -4.22
CA GLY A 117 -15.00 -6.03 -5.29
C GLY A 117 -15.64 -7.28 -5.88
N ASN A 118 -16.03 -7.22 -7.15
CA ASN A 118 -16.57 -8.38 -7.86
C ASN A 118 -15.52 -9.51 -7.94
N THR A 119 -15.94 -10.76 -7.64
CA THR A 119 -15.04 -11.91 -7.64
C THR A 119 -15.78 -13.22 -7.98
N SER A 120 -15.11 -14.14 -8.66
CA SER A 120 -15.59 -15.50 -8.89
C SER A 120 -15.35 -16.47 -7.72
N ASN A 121 -14.56 -16.06 -6.72
CA ASN A 121 -14.19 -16.89 -5.56
C ASN A 121 -15.38 -17.06 -4.62
N LYS A 122 -15.98 -18.25 -4.61
CA LYS A 122 -17.20 -18.54 -3.83
C LYS A 122 -17.00 -18.46 -2.32
N TYR A 123 -15.79 -18.71 -1.81
CA TYR A 123 -15.48 -18.57 -0.38
C TYR A 123 -15.58 -17.12 0.12
N ILE A 124 -15.56 -16.13 -0.78
CA ILE A 124 -15.79 -14.74 -0.44
C ILE A 124 -17.30 -14.45 -0.60
N ARG A 125 -18.07 -14.67 0.45
CA ARG A 125 -19.52 -14.38 0.52
C ARG A 125 -20.32 -14.89 -0.69
N GLY A 126 -19.96 -16.07 -1.22
CA GLY A 126 -20.63 -16.70 -2.37
C GLY A 126 -20.19 -16.19 -3.74
N GLY A 127 -19.21 -15.27 -3.79
CA GLY A 127 -18.73 -14.65 -5.04
C GLY A 127 -19.68 -13.55 -5.57
N GLY A 128 -19.41 -13.05 -6.80
CA GLY A 128 -20.16 -11.98 -7.44
C GLY A 128 -19.85 -10.59 -6.86
N TYR A 129 -20.79 -9.66 -7.02
CA TYR A 129 -20.69 -8.29 -6.49
C TYR A 129 -20.74 -8.28 -4.95
N ASN A 130 -19.92 -7.46 -4.30
CA ASN A 130 -19.71 -7.47 -2.86
C ASN A 130 -20.01 -6.14 -2.15
N PHE A 131 -20.37 -5.08 -2.88
CA PHE A 131 -20.64 -3.76 -2.30
C PHE A 131 -22.09 -3.53 -1.92
N GLY A 132 -23.02 -4.41 -2.31
CA GLY A 132 -24.41 -4.38 -1.86
C GLY A 132 -24.49 -4.40 -0.33
N ARG A 133 -25.43 -3.69 0.25
CA ARG A 133 -25.56 -3.38 1.70
C ARG A 133 -25.35 -4.58 2.61
N LYS A 134 -25.91 -5.74 2.27
CA LYS A 134 -25.77 -6.97 3.09
C LYS A 134 -24.33 -7.46 3.10
N LYS A 135 -23.73 -7.64 1.91
CA LYS A 135 -22.39 -8.21 1.77
C LYS A 135 -21.28 -7.28 2.30
N ILE A 136 -21.40 -5.96 2.08
CA ILE A 136 -20.42 -5.00 2.61
C ILE A 136 -20.50 -4.90 4.15
N THR A 137 -21.69 -5.09 4.74
CA THR A 137 -21.85 -5.15 6.20
C THR A 137 -21.17 -6.39 6.74
N GLU A 138 -21.43 -7.55 6.16
CA GLU A 138 -20.80 -8.82 6.54
C GLU A 138 -19.26 -8.73 6.43
N ALA A 139 -18.74 -8.15 5.34
CA ALA A 139 -17.30 -7.94 5.14
C ALA A 139 -16.67 -7.10 6.26
N LEU A 140 -17.31 -5.99 6.64
CA LEU A 140 -16.81 -5.11 7.69
C LEU A 140 -16.81 -5.81 9.06
N GLU A 141 -17.91 -6.46 9.43
CA GLU A 141 -18.02 -7.17 10.71
C GLU A 141 -16.95 -8.27 10.84
N GLU A 142 -16.74 -9.04 9.78
CA GLU A 142 -15.72 -10.09 9.77
C GLU A 142 -14.30 -9.50 9.82
N SER A 143 -14.03 -8.36 9.15
CA SER A 143 -12.74 -7.67 9.26
C SER A 143 -12.48 -7.14 10.67
N LEU A 144 -13.47 -6.50 11.32
CA LEU A 144 -13.36 -6.03 12.70
C LEU A 144 -13.06 -7.19 13.67
N LYS A 145 -13.72 -8.33 13.47
CA LYS A 145 -13.50 -9.55 14.27
C LYS A 145 -12.08 -10.12 14.08
N ARG A 146 -11.60 -10.23 12.83
CA ARG A 146 -10.23 -10.71 12.55
C ARG A 146 -9.18 -9.75 13.10
N LEU A 147 -9.39 -8.45 12.94
CA LEU A 147 -8.50 -7.38 13.42
C LEU A 147 -8.58 -7.15 14.94
N LYS A 148 -9.57 -7.76 15.64
CA LYS A 148 -9.78 -7.62 17.08
C LYS A 148 -9.84 -6.15 17.52
N THR A 149 -10.58 -5.33 16.79
CA THR A 149 -10.75 -3.89 17.02
C THR A 149 -12.19 -3.48 16.75
N ASP A 150 -12.65 -2.43 17.42
CA ASP A 150 -14.01 -1.92 17.25
C ASP A 150 -14.14 -0.94 16.09
N TYR A 151 -13.02 -0.48 15.54
CA TYR A 151 -13.02 0.51 14.47
C TYR A 151 -11.85 0.35 13.48
N ILE A 152 -12.06 0.84 12.25
CA ILE A 152 -11.08 0.97 11.18
C ILE A 152 -10.92 2.44 10.85
N ASP A 153 -9.67 2.91 10.65
CA ASP A 153 -9.42 4.31 10.35
C ASP A 153 -9.73 4.65 8.89
N LEU A 154 -9.39 3.78 7.94
CA LEU A 154 -9.68 3.93 6.52
C LEU A 154 -10.24 2.63 5.93
N TYR A 155 -11.51 2.62 5.52
CA TYR A 155 -12.13 1.47 4.86
C TYR A 155 -12.22 1.70 3.36
N GLN A 156 -11.66 0.79 2.55
CA GLN A 156 -11.49 1.00 1.13
C GLN A 156 -12.28 -0.01 0.30
N LEU A 157 -12.83 0.42 -0.83
CA LEU A 157 -13.35 -0.45 -1.88
C LEU A 157 -12.15 -0.96 -2.70
N HIS A 158 -11.88 -2.27 -2.69
CA HIS A 158 -10.59 -2.84 -3.15
C HIS A 158 -10.39 -2.75 -4.66
N TRP A 159 -11.45 -2.93 -5.45
CA TRP A 159 -11.50 -2.66 -6.90
C TRP A 159 -12.95 -2.47 -7.34
N PRO A 160 -13.18 -1.78 -8.48
CA PRO A 160 -14.52 -1.58 -9.00
C PRO A 160 -15.27 -2.89 -9.27
N GLU A 161 -16.59 -2.88 -9.07
CA GLU A 161 -17.45 -4.01 -9.48
C GLU A 161 -17.76 -4.00 -10.98
N ARG A 162 -17.78 -2.83 -11.58
CA ARG A 162 -18.01 -2.65 -13.01
C ARG A 162 -16.79 -3.04 -13.85
N ASN A 163 -17.03 -3.35 -15.13
CA ASN A 163 -15.97 -3.58 -16.10
C ASN A 163 -15.18 -2.29 -16.35
N THR A 164 -13.90 -2.28 -15.99
CA THR A 164 -13.00 -1.15 -16.21
C THR A 164 -11.53 -1.60 -16.11
N ASN A 165 -10.61 -0.71 -16.45
CA ASN A 165 -9.18 -1.01 -16.40
C ASN A 165 -8.65 -1.01 -14.97
N PHE A 166 -8.18 -2.17 -14.49
CA PHE A 166 -7.44 -2.34 -13.25
C PHE A 166 -6.50 -3.55 -13.34
N PHE A 167 -5.56 -3.67 -12.41
CA PHE A 167 -4.59 -4.77 -12.32
C PHE A 167 -3.76 -5.04 -13.59
N GLY A 168 -3.44 -3.99 -14.36
CA GLY A 168 -2.64 -4.10 -15.59
C GLY A 168 -3.44 -4.37 -16.85
N MET A 169 -4.76 -4.29 -16.79
CA MET A 169 -5.63 -4.30 -17.97
C MET A 169 -5.48 -2.98 -18.73
N HIS A 170 -5.42 -3.08 -20.05
CA HIS A 170 -5.28 -1.96 -20.98
C HIS A 170 -6.40 -1.93 -21.99
N GLY A 171 -6.88 -0.72 -22.28
CA GLY A 171 -7.93 -0.53 -23.24
C GLY A 171 -9.29 -0.81 -22.63
N TYR A 172 -10.10 0.22 -22.48
CA TYR A 172 -11.47 0.10 -22.04
C TYR A 172 -12.34 -0.40 -23.18
N GLU A 173 -13.00 -1.53 -22.97
CA GLU A 173 -14.01 -2.07 -23.88
C GLU A 173 -15.38 -1.92 -23.21
N HIS A 174 -16.28 -1.18 -23.87
CA HIS A 174 -17.62 -0.94 -23.34
C HIS A 174 -18.50 -2.19 -23.56
N ASP A 175 -19.16 -2.66 -22.49
CA ASP A 175 -20.20 -3.67 -22.56
C ASP A 175 -21.51 -3.05 -22.03
N GLU A 176 -22.51 -2.88 -22.91
CA GLU A 176 -23.82 -2.30 -22.56
C GLU A 176 -24.57 -3.14 -21.51
N ARG A 177 -24.17 -4.40 -21.28
CA ARG A 177 -24.75 -5.29 -20.28
C ARG A 177 -24.12 -5.14 -18.90
N ASP A 178 -23.02 -4.36 -18.78
CA ASP A 178 -22.32 -4.12 -17.51
C ASP A 178 -23.04 -3.03 -16.69
N ASN A 179 -24.22 -3.36 -16.15
CA ASN A 179 -25.07 -2.44 -15.40
C ASN A 179 -25.64 -3.02 -14.09
N ASP A 180 -25.29 -4.27 -13.75
CA ASP A 180 -25.79 -4.97 -12.56
C ASP A 180 -24.97 -4.67 -11.27
N TRP A 181 -23.90 -3.86 -11.38
CA TRP A 181 -23.07 -3.48 -10.23
C TRP A 181 -23.82 -2.59 -9.24
N THR A 182 -23.41 -2.61 -7.96
CA THR A 182 -24.04 -1.85 -6.88
C THR A 182 -23.98 -0.34 -7.17
N PRO A 183 -25.10 0.39 -7.15
CA PRO A 183 -25.12 1.83 -7.37
C PRO A 183 -24.23 2.57 -6.38
N PHE A 184 -23.46 3.55 -6.85
CA PHE A 184 -22.53 4.32 -5.99
C PHE A 184 -23.23 5.01 -4.82
N GLU A 185 -24.49 5.44 -4.99
CA GLU A 185 -25.29 6.04 -3.90
C GLU A 185 -25.55 5.01 -2.80
N GLU A 186 -25.96 3.78 -3.14
CA GLU A 186 -26.18 2.70 -2.16
C GLU A 186 -24.90 2.35 -1.40
N ILE A 187 -23.75 2.32 -2.12
CA ILE A 187 -22.45 2.10 -1.49
C ILE A 187 -22.15 3.21 -0.48
N LEU A 188 -22.29 4.49 -0.88
CA LEU A 188 -22.04 5.63 0.01
C LEU A 188 -22.96 5.67 1.22
N GLU A 189 -24.26 5.33 1.05
CA GLU A 189 -25.22 5.24 2.15
C GLU A 189 -24.82 4.13 3.15
N SER A 190 -24.40 2.98 2.65
CA SER A 190 -23.93 1.86 3.49
C SER A 190 -22.68 2.24 4.29
N LEU A 191 -21.72 2.88 3.64
CA LEU A 191 -20.50 3.38 4.28
C LEU A 191 -20.81 4.51 5.30
N ASN A 192 -21.75 5.40 4.99
CA ASN A 192 -22.20 6.45 5.91
C ASN A 192 -22.79 5.86 7.20
N LYS A 193 -23.58 4.79 7.08
CA LYS A 193 -24.11 4.09 8.24
C LYS A 193 -22.97 3.59 9.15
N PHE A 194 -21.93 2.98 8.58
CA PHE A 194 -20.78 2.48 9.35
C PHE A 194 -19.99 3.60 10.04
N ILE A 195 -19.88 4.79 9.40
CA ILE A 195 -19.28 5.97 10.03
C ILE A 195 -20.12 6.43 11.22
N ASN A 196 -21.43 6.51 11.06
CA ASN A 196 -22.36 6.91 12.14
C ASN A 196 -22.38 5.91 13.31
N GLU A 197 -22.13 4.63 13.04
CA GLU A 197 -21.96 3.58 14.05
C GLU A 197 -20.58 3.61 14.71
N GLY A 198 -19.65 4.46 14.25
CA GLY A 198 -18.28 4.54 14.75
C GLY A 198 -17.37 3.36 14.36
N LYS A 199 -17.82 2.48 13.46
CA LYS A 199 -17.07 1.31 13.00
C LYS A 199 -15.98 1.63 12.01
N ILE A 200 -16.15 2.69 11.21
CA ILE A 200 -15.12 3.23 10.32
C ILE A 200 -15.03 4.74 10.50
N ARG A 201 -13.83 5.31 10.32
CA ARG A 201 -13.65 6.76 10.43
C ARG A 201 -13.76 7.43 9.07
N TYR A 202 -13.04 6.90 8.08
CA TYR A 202 -12.96 7.44 6.73
C TYR A 202 -13.04 6.35 5.69
N ILE A 203 -13.36 6.75 4.45
CA ILE A 203 -13.54 5.86 3.31
C ILE A 203 -12.59 6.23 2.18
N GLY A 204 -12.22 5.23 1.37
CA GLY A 204 -11.35 5.38 0.21
C GLY A 204 -11.65 4.37 -0.88
N LEU A 205 -11.01 4.57 -2.01
CA LEU A 205 -11.11 3.71 -3.19
C LEU A 205 -9.77 2.99 -3.44
N SER A 206 -9.80 1.89 -4.17
CA SER A 206 -8.61 1.27 -4.71
C SER A 206 -8.86 0.77 -6.13
N ASN A 207 -7.82 0.79 -6.98
CA ASN A 207 -7.91 0.41 -8.39
C ASN A 207 -9.00 1.17 -9.17
N GLU A 208 -9.26 2.40 -8.77
CA GLU A 208 -10.35 3.19 -9.33
C GLU A 208 -9.87 4.09 -10.46
N THR A 209 -10.77 4.39 -11.39
CA THR A 209 -10.56 5.29 -12.53
C THR A 209 -10.91 6.74 -12.19
N ALA A 210 -10.49 7.68 -13.05
CA ALA A 210 -10.86 9.09 -12.93
C ALA A 210 -12.39 9.29 -12.97
N TRP A 211 -13.10 8.53 -13.82
CA TRP A 211 -14.55 8.60 -13.91
C TRP A 211 -15.24 8.16 -12.61
N GLY A 212 -14.83 7.01 -12.06
CA GLY A 212 -15.44 6.49 -10.84
C GLY A 212 -15.17 7.38 -9.63
N LEU A 213 -13.92 7.86 -9.45
CA LEU A 213 -13.60 8.81 -8.39
C LEU A 213 -14.47 10.08 -8.51
N SER A 214 -14.59 10.67 -9.73
CA SER A 214 -15.37 11.86 -9.95
C SER A 214 -16.85 11.64 -9.61
N LYS A 215 -17.42 10.47 -9.96
CA LYS A 215 -18.81 10.13 -9.63
C LYS A 215 -19.05 9.97 -8.13
N PHE A 216 -18.14 9.33 -7.39
CA PHE A 216 -18.23 9.25 -5.94
C PHE A 216 -18.16 10.65 -5.29
N LEU A 217 -17.26 11.51 -5.76
CA LEU A 217 -17.11 12.89 -5.25
C LEU A 217 -18.36 13.75 -5.55
N GLU A 218 -18.90 13.65 -6.76
CA GLU A 218 -20.14 14.34 -7.16
C GLU A 218 -21.31 13.94 -6.27
N LEU A 219 -21.56 12.63 -6.12
CA LEU A 219 -22.65 12.11 -5.29
C LEU A 219 -22.46 12.46 -3.81
N SER A 220 -21.25 12.36 -3.29
CA SER A 220 -20.93 12.78 -1.92
C SER A 220 -21.36 14.23 -1.68
N LYS A 221 -21.05 15.14 -2.60
CA LYS A 221 -21.43 16.57 -2.51
C LYS A 221 -22.93 16.79 -2.64
N LEU A 222 -23.55 16.19 -3.66
CA LEU A 222 -24.98 16.36 -3.96
C LEU A 222 -25.88 15.79 -2.87
N LYS A 223 -25.53 14.62 -2.33
CA LYS A 223 -26.35 13.88 -1.34
C LYS A 223 -25.89 14.11 0.10
N LYS A 224 -24.85 14.91 0.33
CA LYS A 224 -24.24 15.13 1.66
C LYS A 224 -23.81 13.82 2.32
N LEU A 225 -23.26 12.91 1.51
CA LEU A 225 -22.71 11.62 1.92
C LEU A 225 -21.18 11.71 2.15
N PRO A 226 -20.55 10.73 2.80
CA PRO A 226 -19.13 10.75 3.07
C PRO A 226 -18.29 10.85 1.78
N LYS A 227 -17.19 11.60 1.86
CA LYS A 227 -16.25 11.78 0.76
C LYS A 227 -15.19 10.68 0.74
N MET A 228 -14.81 10.22 -0.46
CA MET A 228 -13.65 9.36 -0.66
C MET A 228 -12.37 10.16 -0.39
N MET A 229 -11.62 9.80 0.66
CA MET A 229 -10.45 10.56 1.15
C MET A 229 -9.15 10.15 0.47
N SER A 230 -9.13 9.02 -0.19
CA SER A 230 -7.95 8.50 -0.89
C SER A 230 -8.32 7.61 -2.07
N VAL A 231 -7.35 7.44 -2.98
CA VAL A 231 -7.35 6.39 -4.00
C VAL A 231 -6.09 5.56 -3.83
N GLN A 232 -6.20 4.24 -3.75
CA GLN A 232 -5.05 3.34 -3.69
C GLN A 232 -4.85 2.67 -5.05
N ASN A 233 -3.91 3.17 -5.85
CA ASN A 233 -3.62 2.71 -7.21
C ASN A 233 -2.12 2.42 -7.39
N PRO A 234 -1.73 1.64 -8.43
CA PRO A 234 -0.32 1.42 -8.73
C PRO A 234 0.35 2.72 -9.17
N TYR A 235 1.56 2.97 -8.65
CA TYR A 235 2.41 4.06 -9.12
C TYR A 235 3.88 3.75 -8.86
N ASN A 236 4.69 3.81 -9.91
CA ASN A 236 6.13 3.60 -9.84
C ASN A 236 6.81 4.12 -11.13
N LEU A 237 8.13 4.01 -11.23
CA LEU A 237 8.91 4.45 -12.40
C LEU A 237 8.51 3.78 -13.74
N LEU A 238 7.84 2.61 -13.69
CA LEU A 238 7.39 1.89 -14.89
C LEU A 238 5.90 2.10 -15.19
N ASN A 239 5.17 2.66 -14.24
CA ASN A 239 3.73 2.95 -14.35
C ASN A 239 3.43 4.32 -13.74
N ARG A 240 3.31 5.33 -14.59
CA ARG A 240 2.94 6.69 -14.24
C ARG A 240 1.57 7.09 -14.82
N SER A 241 0.75 6.10 -15.17
CA SER A 241 -0.58 6.32 -15.76
C SER A 241 -1.51 7.15 -14.87
N TYR A 242 -1.31 7.11 -13.55
CA TYR A 242 -2.04 7.95 -12.59
C TYR A 242 -1.91 9.45 -12.88
N GLU A 243 -0.79 9.90 -13.44
CA GLU A 243 -0.53 11.30 -13.78
C GLU A 243 -1.45 11.83 -14.90
N VAL A 244 -2.03 10.94 -15.71
CA VAL A 244 -2.82 11.34 -16.89
C VAL A 244 -4.21 11.91 -16.53
N GLY A 245 -4.86 11.37 -15.50
CA GLY A 245 -6.22 11.82 -15.16
C GLY A 245 -6.47 11.96 -13.66
N LEU A 246 -5.94 11.05 -12.84
CA LEU A 246 -6.24 11.00 -11.40
C LEU A 246 -5.42 12.00 -10.58
N ALA A 247 -4.18 12.33 -10.99
CA ALA A 247 -3.30 13.20 -10.22
C ALA A 247 -3.89 14.59 -9.98
N GLU A 248 -4.48 15.21 -11.02
CA GLU A 248 -5.12 16.53 -10.89
C GLU A 248 -6.32 16.47 -9.94
N ILE A 249 -7.20 15.46 -10.09
CA ILE A 249 -8.35 15.26 -9.21
C ILE A 249 -7.87 15.07 -7.76
N SER A 250 -6.85 14.24 -7.54
CA SER A 250 -6.30 13.98 -6.21
C SER A 250 -5.84 15.24 -5.49
N VAL A 251 -5.17 16.14 -6.21
CA VAL A 251 -4.68 17.41 -5.65
C VAL A 251 -5.84 18.38 -5.41
N ARG A 252 -6.70 18.58 -6.40
CA ARG A 252 -7.79 19.58 -6.33
C ARG A 252 -8.88 19.17 -5.33
N GLU A 253 -9.21 17.88 -5.32
CA GLU A 253 -10.27 17.35 -4.47
C GLU A 253 -9.73 16.80 -3.13
N GLN A 254 -8.42 16.89 -2.87
CA GLN A 254 -7.81 16.36 -1.65
C GLN A 254 -8.21 14.88 -1.39
N SER A 255 -8.11 14.06 -2.43
CA SER A 255 -8.28 12.60 -2.40
C SER A 255 -6.98 11.95 -2.87
N GLY A 256 -5.95 12.01 -2.01
CA GLY A 256 -4.58 11.70 -2.39
C GLY A 256 -4.32 10.23 -2.70
N LEU A 257 -3.26 9.97 -3.45
CA LEU A 257 -2.85 8.61 -3.81
C LEU A 257 -2.15 7.91 -2.66
N LEU A 258 -2.58 6.68 -2.39
CA LEU A 258 -1.84 5.66 -1.65
C LEU A 258 -1.18 4.75 -2.71
N ALA A 259 0.12 4.95 -2.96
CA ALA A 259 0.80 4.29 -4.07
C ALA A 259 1.19 2.87 -3.72
N TYR A 260 0.56 1.86 -4.33
CA TYR A 260 0.99 0.48 -4.18
C TYR A 260 1.92 0.03 -5.31
N SER A 261 2.65 -1.07 -5.10
CA SER A 261 3.70 -1.59 -6.01
C SER A 261 4.76 -0.56 -6.39
N PRO A 262 5.26 0.29 -5.47
CA PRO A 262 6.23 1.32 -5.80
C PRO A 262 7.56 0.76 -6.33
N LEU A 263 7.84 -0.52 -6.03
CA LEU A 263 9.01 -1.27 -6.53
C LEU A 263 8.68 -2.24 -7.67
N ALA A 264 7.50 -2.11 -8.32
CA ALA A 264 7.13 -2.94 -9.47
C ALA A 264 7.36 -4.44 -9.21
N PHE A 265 6.75 -5.00 -8.14
CA PHE A 265 6.94 -6.39 -7.66
C PHE A 265 8.40 -6.75 -7.32
N GLY A 266 9.24 -5.75 -7.08
CA GLY A 266 10.67 -5.91 -6.77
C GLY A 266 11.60 -5.74 -7.97
N TYR A 267 11.11 -5.47 -9.18
CA TYR A 267 11.98 -5.18 -10.32
C TYR A 267 12.82 -3.90 -10.10
N LEU A 268 12.23 -2.88 -9.50
CA LEU A 268 12.90 -1.61 -9.17
C LEU A 268 13.81 -1.67 -7.94
N SER A 269 14.03 -2.86 -7.36
CA SER A 269 15.12 -3.09 -6.40
C SER A 269 16.40 -3.59 -7.07
N GLY A 270 16.34 -3.93 -8.35
CA GLY A 270 17.47 -4.48 -9.10
C GLY A 270 17.76 -5.96 -8.88
N LYS A 271 17.04 -6.65 -7.97
CA LYS A 271 17.31 -8.05 -7.60
C LYS A 271 17.06 -9.06 -8.73
N TYR A 272 16.29 -8.68 -9.77
CA TYR A 272 15.99 -9.54 -10.93
C TYR A 272 16.87 -9.23 -12.15
N ARG A 273 17.80 -8.29 -12.05
CA ARG A 273 18.70 -7.95 -13.15
C ARG A 273 19.62 -9.14 -13.51
N ASN A 274 20.09 -9.17 -14.75
CA ASN A 274 20.93 -10.22 -15.30
C ASN A 274 20.30 -11.63 -15.14
N ASN A 275 18.97 -11.73 -15.29
CA ASN A 275 18.21 -12.97 -15.11
C ASN A 275 18.35 -13.62 -13.72
N ASN A 276 18.79 -12.85 -12.71
CA ASN A 276 18.83 -13.35 -11.34
C ASN A 276 17.41 -13.55 -10.81
N LEU A 277 17.16 -14.69 -10.17
CA LEU A 277 15.83 -15.04 -9.67
C LEU A 277 15.95 -15.66 -8.26
N PRO A 278 16.11 -14.83 -7.20
CA PRO A 278 16.30 -15.32 -5.84
C PRO A 278 15.19 -16.28 -5.40
N GLU A 279 15.54 -17.40 -4.74
CA GLU A 279 14.63 -18.52 -4.42
C GLU A 279 13.34 -18.08 -3.70
N LYS A 280 13.43 -17.20 -2.71
CA LYS A 280 12.28 -16.70 -1.94
C LYS A 280 11.65 -15.45 -2.54
N SER A 281 12.00 -15.09 -3.78
CA SER A 281 11.45 -13.90 -4.42
C SER A 281 10.09 -14.17 -5.05
N ARG A 282 9.25 -13.10 -5.13
CA ARG A 282 7.91 -13.20 -5.70
C ARG A 282 7.89 -13.79 -7.10
N MET A 283 8.83 -13.39 -7.97
CA MET A 283 8.89 -13.88 -9.35
C MET A 283 9.31 -15.34 -9.47
N LYS A 284 10.01 -15.88 -8.47
CA LYS A 284 10.35 -17.30 -8.38
C LYS A 284 9.17 -18.13 -7.87
N LEU A 285 8.49 -17.62 -6.83
CA LEU A 285 7.39 -18.32 -6.17
C LEU A 285 6.08 -18.28 -6.99
N PHE A 286 5.78 -17.15 -7.64
CA PHE A 286 4.50 -16.91 -8.28
C PHE A 286 4.71 -16.50 -9.74
N LYS A 287 4.60 -17.45 -10.66
CA LYS A 287 4.89 -17.26 -12.09
C LYS A 287 3.88 -16.36 -12.81
N ASP A 288 2.66 -16.23 -12.27
CA ASP A 288 1.55 -15.50 -12.88
C ASP A 288 1.67 -13.96 -12.71
N PHE A 289 2.62 -13.51 -11.91
CA PHE A 289 2.88 -12.07 -11.75
C PHE A 289 3.69 -11.51 -12.92
N THR A 290 3.07 -11.31 -14.08
CA THR A 290 3.76 -10.97 -15.35
C THR A 290 3.78 -9.48 -15.68
N ARG A 291 3.02 -8.62 -14.99
CA ARG A 291 2.81 -7.18 -15.32
C ARG A 291 4.10 -6.43 -15.69
N TYR A 292 5.21 -6.69 -15.01
CA TYR A 292 6.47 -5.95 -15.15
C TYR A 292 7.53 -6.72 -15.97
N LYS A 293 7.15 -7.76 -16.72
CA LYS A 293 8.10 -8.62 -17.46
C LYS A 293 8.35 -8.19 -18.90
N ASN A 294 7.60 -7.26 -19.47
CA ASN A 294 7.74 -6.92 -20.89
C ASN A 294 9.09 -6.28 -21.22
N GLU A 295 9.49 -6.34 -22.48
CA GLU A 295 10.81 -5.92 -22.95
C GLU A 295 11.08 -4.43 -22.70
N ASN A 296 10.11 -3.55 -22.97
CA ASN A 296 10.26 -2.11 -22.75
C ASN A 296 10.44 -1.79 -21.26
N GLY A 297 9.74 -2.52 -20.37
CA GLY A 297 9.92 -2.43 -18.93
C GLY A 297 11.33 -2.80 -18.51
N GLN A 298 11.87 -3.92 -19.02
CA GLN A 298 13.25 -4.34 -18.71
C GLN A 298 14.29 -3.33 -19.20
N ARG A 299 14.13 -2.78 -20.41
CA ARG A 299 15.00 -1.72 -20.93
C ARG A 299 14.95 -0.46 -20.04
N ALA A 300 13.77 -0.03 -19.64
CA ALA A 300 13.60 1.12 -18.75
C ALA A 300 14.25 0.88 -17.38
N ILE A 301 14.10 -0.32 -16.77
CA ILE A 301 14.74 -0.70 -15.50
C ILE A 301 16.26 -0.52 -15.59
N GLU A 302 16.90 -0.99 -16.65
CA GLU A 302 18.34 -0.86 -16.84
C GLU A 302 18.79 0.61 -16.93
N GLU A 303 18.00 1.46 -17.60
CA GLU A 303 18.33 2.89 -17.68
C GLU A 303 18.13 3.59 -16.33
N TYR A 304 17.06 3.31 -15.59
CA TYR A 304 16.87 3.81 -14.22
C TYR A 304 17.97 3.34 -13.26
N TYR A 305 18.39 2.10 -13.38
CA TYR A 305 19.51 1.57 -12.58
C TYR A 305 20.82 2.33 -12.84
N LYS A 306 21.10 2.69 -14.11
CA LYS A 306 22.28 3.51 -14.44
C LYS A 306 22.23 4.88 -13.77
N ILE A 307 21.05 5.52 -13.65
CA ILE A 307 20.89 6.77 -12.90
C ILE A 307 21.29 6.55 -11.44
N SER A 308 20.76 5.52 -10.79
CA SER A 308 21.09 5.23 -9.38
C SER A 308 22.60 5.08 -9.15
N LYS A 309 23.31 4.42 -10.08
CA LYS A 309 24.77 4.29 -10.04
C LYS A 309 25.51 5.60 -10.30
N LYS A 310 25.07 6.37 -11.31
CA LYS A 310 25.66 7.67 -11.65
C LYS A 310 25.66 8.62 -10.44
N PHE A 311 24.58 8.62 -9.66
CA PHE A 311 24.40 9.52 -8.51
C PHE A 311 24.70 8.86 -7.15
N ASN A 312 25.22 7.63 -7.17
CA ASN A 312 25.54 6.84 -5.94
C ASN A 312 24.38 6.77 -4.94
N ILE A 313 23.17 6.47 -5.45
CA ILE A 313 21.96 6.29 -4.64
C ILE A 313 21.55 4.81 -4.73
N ASP A 314 21.08 4.22 -3.64
CA ASP A 314 20.47 2.89 -3.69
C ASP A 314 19.25 2.89 -4.64
N PHE A 315 19.15 1.88 -5.52
CA PHE A 315 18.12 1.85 -6.55
C PHE A 315 16.71 1.69 -5.99
N THR A 316 16.56 0.91 -4.91
CA THR A 316 15.30 0.74 -4.20
C THR A 316 14.87 2.08 -3.61
N GLN A 317 15.77 2.74 -2.89
CA GLN A 317 15.50 4.01 -2.23
C GLN A 317 15.21 5.14 -3.23
N MET A 318 15.94 5.20 -4.35
CA MET A 318 15.66 6.14 -5.43
C MET A 318 14.24 5.96 -5.98
N SER A 319 13.83 4.71 -6.21
CA SER A 319 12.52 4.36 -6.75
C SER A 319 11.38 4.72 -5.80
N LEU A 320 11.55 4.45 -4.49
CA LEU A 320 10.58 4.81 -3.45
C LEU A 320 10.48 6.32 -3.26
N LYS A 321 11.63 6.99 -3.20
CA LYS A 321 11.69 8.46 -3.05
C LYS A 321 11.06 9.19 -4.21
N PHE A 322 11.24 8.69 -5.44
CA PHE A 322 10.56 9.23 -6.61
C PHE A 322 9.04 9.22 -6.44
N CYS A 323 8.47 8.16 -5.89
CA CYS A 323 7.03 8.12 -5.59
C CYS A 323 6.68 9.12 -4.48
N GLU A 324 7.38 9.09 -3.35
CA GLU A 324 7.06 9.89 -2.15
C GLU A 324 6.97 11.40 -2.42
N ILE A 325 7.84 11.92 -3.30
CA ILE A 325 7.93 13.38 -3.57
C ILE A 325 6.84 13.90 -4.49
N GLN A 326 6.01 13.04 -5.10
CA GLN A 326 4.94 13.51 -5.98
C GLN A 326 3.86 14.25 -5.18
N PRO A 327 3.34 15.40 -5.68
CA PRO A 327 2.41 16.23 -4.93
C PRO A 327 1.05 15.57 -4.67
N PHE A 328 0.65 14.60 -5.51
CA PHE A 328 -0.59 13.86 -5.39
C PHE A 328 -0.48 12.62 -4.50
N ILE A 329 0.72 12.25 -4.02
CA ILE A 329 0.92 11.09 -3.14
C ILE A 329 0.78 11.50 -1.67
N THR A 330 -0.11 10.79 -0.98
CA THR A 330 -0.25 10.85 0.48
C THR A 330 0.76 9.93 1.15
N SER A 331 0.81 8.65 0.72
CA SER A 331 1.71 7.66 1.30
C SER A 331 2.10 6.59 0.29
N VAL A 332 3.30 6.04 0.43
CA VAL A 332 3.85 4.96 -0.41
C VAL A 332 3.75 3.65 0.35
N ILE A 333 2.97 2.69 -0.18
CA ILE A 333 2.77 1.38 0.45
C ILE A 333 3.94 0.47 0.08
N ILE A 334 4.79 0.22 1.06
CA ILE A 334 5.94 -0.68 0.92
C ILE A 334 5.57 -2.11 1.33
N GLY A 335 6.20 -3.09 0.69
CA GLY A 335 6.16 -4.50 1.09
C GLY A 335 7.57 -5.03 1.31
N ALA A 336 7.74 -5.90 2.30
CA ALA A 336 9.00 -6.55 2.59
C ALA A 336 8.78 -8.00 3.00
N THR A 337 9.67 -8.90 2.60
CA THR A 337 9.70 -10.28 3.06
C THR A 337 10.87 -10.57 3.99
N THR A 338 11.76 -9.58 4.20
CA THR A 338 12.86 -9.64 5.16
C THR A 338 13.01 -8.30 5.88
N MET A 339 13.61 -8.33 7.09
CA MET A 339 13.88 -7.11 7.85
C MET A 339 14.87 -6.17 7.15
N GLU A 340 15.81 -6.70 6.38
CA GLU A 340 16.74 -5.90 5.57
C GLU A 340 15.99 -5.08 4.50
N GLN A 341 15.05 -5.72 3.78
CA GLN A 341 14.20 -5.02 2.82
C GLN A 341 13.35 -3.94 3.49
N LEU A 342 12.74 -4.26 4.64
CA LEU A 342 11.91 -3.31 5.38
C LEU A 342 12.71 -2.08 5.80
N LYS A 343 13.90 -2.29 6.35
CA LYS A 343 14.82 -1.22 6.75
C LYS A 343 15.20 -0.34 5.55
N THR A 344 15.67 -0.95 4.45
CA THR A 344 16.04 -0.24 3.22
C THR A 344 14.88 0.60 2.69
N ASN A 345 13.67 0.03 2.70
CA ASN A 345 12.47 0.71 2.23
C ASN A 345 12.12 1.92 3.11
N ILE A 346 12.13 1.78 4.43
CA ILE A 346 11.83 2.88 5.37
C ILE A 346 12.89 3.98 5.28
N GLU A 347 14.17 3.63 5.20
CA GLU A 347 15.28 4.59 5.08
C GLU A 347 15.22 5.43 3.80
N SER A 348 14.40 5.07 2.81
CA SER A 348 14.21 5.85 1.57
C SER A 348 13.75 7.29 1.82
N VAL A 349 13.10 7.58 2.94
CA VAL A 349 12.68 8.95 3.30
C VAL A 349 13.87 9.90 3.49
N ASN A 350 15.05 9.36 3.82
CA ASN A 350 16.27 10.14 4.01
C ASN A 350 16.98 10.50 2.69
N VAL A 351 16.56 9.91 1.57
CA VAL A 351 17.15 10.18 0.25
C VAL A 351 16.63 11.52 -0.28
N SER A 352 17.50 12.27 -0.93
CA SER A 352 17.14 13.49 -1.67
C SER A 352 17.36 13.28 -3.16
N LEU A 353 16.36 13.61 -3.99
CA LEU A 353 16.49 13.60 -5.45
C LEU A 353 16.58 15.04 -5.94
N THR A 354 17.74 15.39 -6.53
CA THR A 354 17.95 16.71 -7.10
C THR A 354 17.13 16.89 -8.38
N SER A 355 16.95 18.14 -8.81
CA SER A 355 16.29 18.44 -10.10
C SER A 355 16.99 17.76 -11.27
N GLU A 356 18.31 17.57 -11.23
CA GLU A 356 19.07 16.84 -12.25
C GLU A 356 18.62 15.37 -12.32
N ILE A 357 18.54 14.68 -11.17
CA ILE A 357 18.09 13.28 -11.10
C ILE A 357 16.66 13.14 -11.63
N ILE A 358 15.76 14.02 -11.22
CA ILE A 358 14.36 14.02 -11.69
C ILE A 358 14.29 14.24 -13.19
N ASN A 359 15.11 15.15 -13.75
CA ASN A 359 15.16 15.38 -15.18
C ASN A 359 15.67 14.14 -15.95
N GLU A 360 16.69 13.43 -15.43
CA GLU A 360 17.17 12.18 -16.04
C GLU A 360 16.08 11.09 -16.00
N ILE A 361 15.37 10.93 -14.87
CA ILE A 361 14.23 10.03 -14.73
C ILE A 361 13.13 10.37 -15.75
N ASN A 362 12.81 11.64 -15.92
CA ASN A 362 11.77 12.08 -16.85
C ASN A 362 12.15 11.87 -18.32
N LYS A 363 13.45 11.92 -18.68
CA LYS A 363 13.91 11.54 -20.03
C LYS A 363 13.63 10.07 -20.34
N ILE A 364 13.84 9.18 -19.37
CA ILE A 364 13.53 7.75 -19.53
C ILE A 364 12.03 7.54 -19.71
N GLN A 365 11.19 8.21 -18.90
CA GLN A 365 9.73 8.15 -19.03
C GLN A 365 9.26 8.62 -20.42
N LYS A 366 9.86 9.65 -21.00
CA LYS A 366 9.56 10.09 -22.37
C LYS A 366 9.94 9.05 -23.42
N LYS A 367 11.04 8.32 -23.21
CA LYS A 367 11.50 7.26 -24.10
C LYS A 367 10.66 5.97 -23.99
N TYR A 368 10.22 5.64 -22.79
CA TYR A 368 9.41 4.45 -22.48
C TYR A 368 8.17 4.88 -21.67
N PRO A 369 7.16 5.48 -22.32
CA PRO A 369 5.98 5.98 -21.61
C PRO A 369 5.15 4.82 -21.06
N ASN A 370 5.03 4.75 -19.73
CA ASN A 370 4.25 3.72 -19.00
C ASN A 370 4.50 2.30 -19.54
N PRO A 371 5.73 1.78 -19.50
CA PRO A 371 6.03 0.49 -20.13
C PRO A 371 5.35 -0.70 -19.45
N CYS A 372 4.84 -0.53 -18.23
CA CYS A 372 4.20 -1.58 -17.45
C CYS A 372 2.99 -1.04 -16.65
N PRO A 373 1.99 -0.52 -17.30
CA PRO A 373 0.85 0.10 -16.63
C PRO A 373 -0.10 -0.90 -15.97
#